data_b61e5c23f0340d56bd9c13796efcc538
#
_entry.id   b61e5c23f0340d56bd9c13796efcc538
#
_cell.length_a   1.000
_cell.length_b   1.000
_cell.length_c   1.000
_cell.angle_alpha   90.00
_cell.angle_beta   90.00
_cell.angle_gamma   90.00
#
_symmetry.space_group_name_H-M   'P 1'
#
loop_
_entity.id
_entity.type
_entity.pdbx_description
1 polymer ?
#
loop_
_entity_poly.entity_id
_entity_poly.type
_entity_poly.pdbx_seq_one_letter_code
_entity_poly.pdbx_strand_id
1 'polypeptide(L)'
;MAETKQIKNETKKLSTPKTKGLPKEETKKLNVSKTRAKKIKHSYQVKDPENALVLKLKNGDVVIEMYPDAAPNHVARIKELVRQGFYNGLKFHRVIDGFMAQTGCPYGTGTGGSGKKLKAEFNRNPHKRGTVSMARSMMPDSADSQFFICFADCPWLDGQYTVWGEVTSGMEYVDMIKKGQGANGEVSAPDEIISMTVVADI
;
A
#
# COMPACT_ATOMS: atom_id res chain seq x y z
N MET A 1 -32.70 48.13 -55.32
CA MET A 1 -33.88 47.89 -54.49
C MET A 1 -33.64 46.59 -53.71
N ALA A 2 -33.29 46.71 -52.47
CA ALA A 2 -33.17 45.55 -51.56
C ALA A 2 -33.51 46.05 -50.15
N GLU A 3 -34.64 45.54 -49.63
CA GLU A 3 -35.19 45.92 -48.34
C GLU A 3 -34.38 45.29 -47.21
N THR A 4 -33.96 46.13 -46.23
CA THR A 4 -33.30 45.76 -44.98
C THR A 4 -34.37 45.42 -43.94
N LYS A 5 -34.55 44.17 -43.56
CA LYS A 5 -35.37 43.76 -42.42
C LYS A 5 -34.55 43.80 -41.13
N GLN A 6 -34.96 44.68 -40.22
CA GLN A 6 -34.47 44.76 -38.84
C GLN A 6 -35.01 43.56 -38.05
N ILE A 7 -34.06 42.84 -37.37
CA ILE A 7 -34.37 41.81 -36.38
C ILE A 7 -34.24 42.44 -34.99
N LYS A 8 -35.39 42.50 -34.28
CA LYS A 8 -35.47 42.95 -32.88
C LYS A 8 -34.89 41.85 -31.96
N ASN A 9 -33.85 42.19 -31.21
CA ASN A 9 -33.33 41.37 -30.13
C ASN A 9 -34.27 41.44 -28.91
N GLU A 10 -34.94 40.35 -28.59
CA GLU A 10 -35.58 40.13 -27.29
C GLU A 10 -34.59 39.45 -26.34
N THR A 11 -34.13 40.18 -25.35
CA THR A 11 -33.30 39.65 -24.23
C THR A 11 -34.20 38.90 -23.25
N LYS A 12 -34.27 37.57 -23.37
CA LYS A 12 -34.84 36.71 -22.32
C LYS A 12 -33.88 36.65 -21.13
N LYS A 13 -34.33 37.21 -20.00
CA LYS A 13 -33.69 37.02 -18.69
C LYS A 13 -33.73 35.55 -18.33
N LEU A 14 -32.55 34.88 -18.29
CA LEU A 14 -32.41 33.55 -17.71
C LEU A 14 -32.50 33.69 -16.18
N SER A 15 -33.54 33.11 -15.60
CA SER A 15 -33.66 32.91 -14.16
C SER A 15 -32.72 31.77 -13.73
N THR A 16 -31.84 32.04 -12.76
CA THR A 16 -30.99 31.06 -12.11
C THR A 16 -31.81 30.00 -11.39
N PRO A 17 -31.52 28.70 -11.58
CA PRO A 17 -32.23 27.67 -10.85
C PRO A 17 -31.79 27.69 -9.35
N LYS A 18 -32.76 27.80 -8.46
CA LYS A 18 -32.59 27.62 -7.03
C LYS A 18 -32.04 26.20 -6.78
N THR A 19 -30.83 26.10 -6.22
CA THR A 19 -30.25 24.85 -5.74
C THR A 19 -31.17 24.26 -4.69
N LYS A 20 -31.92 23.22 -5.04
CA LYS A 20 -32.62 22.38 -4.07
C LYS A 20 -31.57 21.64 -3.26
N GLY A 21 -31.56 21.82 -1.94
CA GLY A 21 -30.67 21.09 -1.04
C GLY A 21 -30.83 19.58 -1.21
N LEU A 22 -29.72 18.85 -1.07
CA LEU A 22 -29.67 17.39 -1.13
C LEU A 22 -30.71 16.76 -0.16
N PRO A 23 -31.36 15.66 -0.57
CA PRO A 23 -32.32 14.94 0.27
C PRO A 23 -31.72 14.58 1.63
N LYS A 24 -32.48 14.73 2.72
CA LYS A 24 -32.02 14.47 4.10
C LYS A 24 -31.44 13.05 4.30
N GLU A 25 -31.82 12.11 3.46
CA GLU A 25 -31.34 10.73 3.50
C GLU A 25 -29.92 10.56 2.95
N GLU A 26 -29.57 11.28 1.86
CA GLU A 26 -28.19 11.30 1.33
C GLU A 26 -27.23 12.01 2.28
N THR A 27 -27.70 13.08 2.94
CA THR A 27 -26.90 13.79 3.96
C THR A 27 -26.59 12.89 5.17
N LYS A 28 -27.57 12.05 5.58
CA LYS A 28 -27.35 11.07 6.66
C LYS A 28 -26.35 9.99 6.27
N LYS A 29 -26.47 9.42 5.06
CA LYS A 29 -25.51 8.41 4.54
C LYS A 29 -24.09 8.97 4.44
N LEU A 30 -23.94 10.20 3.95
CA LEU A 30 -22.64 10.87 3.85
C LEU A 30 -22.00 11.15 5.21
N ASN A 31 -22.81 11.58 6.20
CA ASN A 31 -22.32 11.84 7.55
C ASN A 31 -21.95 10.55 8.29
N VAL A 32 -22.70 9.46 8.11
CA VAL A 32 -22.38 8.14 8.69
C VAL A 32 -21.08 7.60 8.08
N SER A 33 -20.89 7.74 6.76
CA SER A 33 -19.66 7.32 6.09
C SER A 33 -18.44 8.11 6.58
N LYS A 34 -18.56 9.44 6.68
CA LYS A 34 -17.47 10.30 7.20
C LYS A 34 -17.12 10.00 8.66
N THR A 35 -18.12 9.73 9.49
CA THR A 35 -17.93 9.38 10.91
C THR A 35 -17.27 8.02 11.05
N ARG A 36 -17.66 7.03 10.22
CA ARG A 36 -17.05 5.69 10.19
C ARG A 36 -15.59 5.76 9.74
N ALA A 37 -15.28 6.50 8.67
CA ALA A 37 -13.92 6.71 8.18
C ALA A 37 -13.03 7.38 9.24
N LYS A 38 -13.53 8.42 9.94
CA LYS A 38 -12.83 9.10 11.02
C LYS A 38 -12.55 8.17 12.21
N LYS A 39 -13.50 7.26 12.56
CA LYS A 39 -13.35 6.27 13.63
C LYS A 39 -12.32 5.18 13.27
N ILE A 40 -12.28 4.75 12.00
CA ILE A 40 -11.30 3.77 11.51
C ILE A 40 -9.89 4.39 11.50
N LYS A 41 -9.73 5.62 11.01
CA LYS A 41 -8.44 6.34 11.05
C LYS A 41 -7.88 6.52 12.47
N HIS A 42 -8.75 6.58 13.49
CA HIS A 42 -8.36 6.63 14.91
C HIS A 42 -7.97 5.25 15.49
N SER A 43 -8.31 4.14 14.81
CA SER A 43 -7.97 2.79 15.28
C SER A 43 -6.52 2.40 14.99
N TYR A 44 -5.93 2.94 13.93
CA TYR A 44 -4.51 2.74 13.60
C TYR A 44 -3.75 3.99 14.04
N GLN A 45 -3.09 3.95 15.19
CA GLN A 45 -2.33 5.09 15.75
C GLN A 45 -1.08 5.39 14.90
N VAL A 46 -1.29 5.98 13.73
CA VAL A 46 -0.22 6.34 12.78
C VAL A 46 -0.03 7.85 12.73
N LYS A 47 1.21 8.29 12.59
CA LYS A 47 1.58 9.72 12.52
C LYS A 47 1.16 10.33 11.19
N ASP A 48 1.42 9.62 10.09
CA ASP A 48 1.12 10.06 8.73
C ASP A 48 0.31 8.99 8.00
N PRO A 49 -1.04 9.13 7.92
CA PRO A 49 -1.90 8.16 7.24
C PRO A 49 -1.60 7.97 5.74
N GLU A 50 -1.05 8.98 5.07
CA GLU A 50 -0.64 8.86 3.66
C GLU A 50 0.59 7.97 3.49
N ASN A 51 1.46 7.91 4.49
CA ASN A 51 2.66 7.08 4.49
C ASN A 51 2.56 5.91 5.48
N ALA A 52 1.34 5.42 5.71
CA ALA A 52 1.09 4.21 6.49
C ALA A 52 0.20 3.23 5.71
N LEU A 53 0.45 1.94 5.87
CA LEU A 53 -0.29 0.84 5.24
C LEU A 53 -0.94 -0.03 6.29
N VAL A 54 -2.11 -0.57 5.97
CA VAL A 54 -2.70 -1.73 6.66
C VAL A 54 -2.55 -2.94 5.75
N LEU A 55 -1.76 -3.89 6.20
CA LEU A 55 -1.60 -5.22 5.62
C LEU A 55 -2.51 -6.18 6.37
N LYS A 56 -3.60 -6.61 5.76
CA LYS A 56 -4.57 -7.51 6.36
C LYS A 56 -4.18 -8.96 6.10
N LEU A 57 -3.91 -9.68 7.18
CA LEU A 57 -3.63 -11.11 7.19
C LEU A 57 -4.82 -11.89 7.79
N LYS A 58 -4.83 -13.22 7.65
CA LYS A 58 -5.88 -14.09 8.22
C LYS A 58 -6.02 -13.96 9.73
N ASN A 59 -4.93 -13.63 10.44
CA ASN A 59 -4.90 -13.58 11.90
C ASN A 59 -5.09 -12.16 12.46
N GLY A 60 -4.97 -11.11 11.64
CA GLY A 60 -5.14 -9.73 12.07
C GLY A 60 -4.51 -8.72 11.14
N ASP A 61 -4.63 -7.46 11.51
CA ASP A 61 -4.12 -6.33 10.75
C ASP A 61 -2.71 -5.96 11.21
N VAL A 62 -1.82 -5.78 10.25
CA VAL A 62 -0.44 -5.33 10.45
C VAL A 62 -0.32 -3.91 9.93
N VAL A 63 0.16 -3.00 10.76
CA VAL A 63 0.40 -1.60 10.37
C VAL A 63 1.87 -1.42 10.03
N ILE A 64 2.12 -0.86 8.84
CA ILE A 64 3.46 -0.54 8.34
C ILE A 64 3.55 0.97 8.16
N GLU A 65 4.48 1.63 8.84
CA GLU A 65 4.86 3.02 8.56
C GLU A 65 5.98 3.03 7.52
N MET A 66 5.79 3.83 6.44
CA MET A 66 6.74 3.92 5.34
C MET A 66 7.72 5.09 5.54
N TYR A 67 8.88 4.98 4.93
CA TYR A 67 9.98 5.96 5.03
C TYR A 67 10.20 6.71 3.71
N PRO A 68 9.32 7.67 3.35
CA PRO A 68 9.43 8.40 2.08
C PRO A 68 10.72 9.19 1.93
N ASP A 69 11.32 9.65 3.04
CA ASP A 69 12.59 10.39 3.00
C ASP A 69 13.80 9.46 2.75
N ALA A 70 13.71 8.19 3.13
CA ALA A 70 14.79 7.22 2.97
C ALA A 70 14.73 6.47 1.63
N ALA A 71 13.53 6.22 1.11
CA ALA A 71 13.29 5.46 -0.11
C ALA A 71 12.10 6.04 -0.91
N PRO A 72 12.20 7.29 -1.41
CA PRO A 72 11.07 7.99 -2.02
C PRO A 72 10.47 7.27 -3.22
N ASN A 73 11.27 6.68 -4.11
CA ASN A 73 10.79 5.99 -5.30
C ASN A 73 10.14 4.65 -4.94
N HIS A 74 10.70 3.92 -3.97
CA HIS A 74 10.11 2.66 -3.48
C HIS A 74 8.77 2.93 -2.79
N VAL A 75 8.70 3.91 -1.88
CA VAL A 75 7.45 4.27 -1.20
C VAL A 75 6.37 4.71 -2.20
N ALA A 76 6.72 5.56 -3.17
CA ALA A 76 5.79 5.99 -4.21
C ALA A 76 5.26 4.79 -5.02
N ARG A 77 6.15 3.86 -5.43
CA ARG A 77 5.75 2.67 -6.19
C ARG A 77 4.91 1.70 -5.37
N ILE A 78 5.26 1.47 -4.11
CA ILE A 78 4.46 0.63 -3.21
C ILE A 78 3.04 1.20 -3.06
N LYS A 79 2.90 2.49 -2.82
CA LYS A 79 1.57 3.15 -2.73
C LYS A 79 0.77 3.01 -4.01
N GLU A 80 1.41 3.22 -5.17
CA GLU A 80 0.77 3.02 -6.47
C GLU A 80 0.21 1.60 -6.62
N LEU A 81 1.03 0.58 -6.35
CA LEU A 81 0.64 -0.83 -6.44
C LEU A 81 -0.45 -1.19 -5.42
N VAL A 82 -0.36 -0.67 -4.20
CA VAL A 82 -1.38 -0.86 -3.16
C VAL A 82 -2.73 -0.29 -3.62
N ARG A 83 -2.76 0.92 -4.16
CA ARG A 83 -3.99 1.56 -4.68
C ARG A 83 -4.57 0.86 -5.89
N GLN A 84 -3.75 0.16 -6.67
CA GLN A 84 -4.19 -0.73 -7.76
C GLN A 84 -4.70 -2.08 -7.26
N GLY A 85 -4.59 -2.39 -5.96
CA GLY A 85 -4.93 -3.70 -5.40
C GLY A 85 -3.97 -4.82 -5.78
N PHE A 86 -2.79 -4.48 -6.31
CA PHE A 86 -1.80 -5.44 -6.82
C PHE A 86 -1.41 -6.50 -5.80
N TYR A 87 -1.29 -6.12 -4.53
CA TYR A 87 -0.85 -7.04 -3.48
C TYR A 87 -1.95 -7.96 -2.94
N ASN A 88 -3.22 -7.70 -3.23
CA ASN A 88 -4.34 -8.49 -2.71
C ASN A 88 -4.30 -9.92 -3.27
N GLY A 89 -4.36 -10.91 -2.40
CA GLY A 89 -4.27 -12.32 -2.76
C GLY A 89 -2.85 -12.84 -3.04
N LEU A 90 -1.82 -11.99 -2.93
CA LEU A 90 -0.44 -12.46 -3.15
C LEU A 90 0.07 -13.27 -1.96
N LYS A 91 0.88 -14.28 -2.29
CA LYS A 91 1.37 -15.31 -1.38
C LYS A 91 2.65 -14.89 -0.67
N PHE A 92 2.81 -15.30 0.58
CA PHE A 92 4.11 -15.36 1.24
C PHE A 92 4.84 -16.63 0.79
N HIS A 93 5.40 -16.59 -0.40
CA HIS A 93 5.94 -17.76 -1.09
C HIS A 93 7.29 -18.26 -0.52
N ARG A 94 8.02 -17.38 0.21
CA ARG A 94 9.29 -17.70 0.84
C ARG A 94 9.33 -17.15 2.26
N VAL A 95 9.38 -18.05 3.23
CA VAL A 95 9.37 -17.67 4.66
C VAL A 95 10.41 -18.52 5.40
N ILE A 96 11.45 -17.88 5.91
CA ILE A 96 12.52 -18.53 6.66
C ILE A 96 12.35 -18.14 8.14
N ASP A 97 12.13 -19.14 8.98
CA ASP A 97 11.98 -18.94 10.41
C ASP A 97 13.20 -18.26 11.02
N GLY A 98 12.97 -17.30 11.92
CA GLY A 98 14.02 -16.49 12.53
C GLY A 98 14.71 -15.50 11.58
N PHE A 99 14.31 -15.43 10.30
CA PHE A 99 14.90 -14.51 9.32
C PHE A 99 13.87 -13.56 8.75
N MET A 100 13.05 -13.99 7.78
CA MET A 100 12.10 -13.08 7.11
C MET A 100 10.92 -13.79 6.44
N ALA A 101 9.84 -13.04 6.19
CA ALA A 101 8.71 -13.43 5.34
C ALA A 101 8.70 -12.60 4.06
N GLN A 102 8.82 -13.23 2.89
CA GLN A 102 8.85 -12.59 1.57
C GLN A 102 7.56 -12.81 0.78
N THR A 103 7.07 -11.75 0.16
CA THR A 103 5.84 -11.71 -0.64
C THR A 103 6.00 -10.76 -1.84
N GLY A 104 4.89 -10.44 -2.52
CA GLY A 104 4.86 -9.44 -3.60
C GLY A 104 5.17 -10.01 -4.99
N CYS A 105 5.28 -11.34 -5.14
CA CYS A 105 5.41 -12.00 -6.44
C CYS A 105 4.02 -12.37 -6.99
N PRO A 106 3.57 -11.83 -8.15
CA PRO A 106 2.25 -12.15 -8.70
C PRO A 106 2.06 -13.62 -9.05
N TYR A 107 3.16 -14.34 -9.33
CA TYR A 107 3.11 -15.78 -9.63
C TYR A 107 3.28 -16.67 -8.40
N GLY A 108 3.62 -16.11 -7.23
CA GLY A 108 3.89 -16.88 -6.02
C GLY A 108 5.12 -17.79 -6.11
N THR A 109 6.02 -17.53 -7.03
CA THR A 109 7.23 -18.34 -7.31
C THR A 109 8.54 -17.61 -6.99
N GLY A 110 8.47 -16.32 -6.73
CA GLY A 110 9.65 -15.47 -6.55
C GLY A 110 10.25 -14.92 -7.85
N THR A 111 9.74 -15.32 -9.02
CA THR A 111 10.30 -14.91 -10.34
C THR A 111 9.57 -13.72 -10.96
N GLY A 112 8.36 -13.37 -10.46
CA GLY A 112 7.52 -12.30 -11.00
C GLY A 112 7.69 -10.95 -10.32
N GLY A 113 7.18 -9.92 -10.98
CA GLY A 113 7.12 -8.55 -10.49
C GLY A 113 6.01 -7.76 -11.16
N SER A 114 5.93 -6.48 -10.87
CA SER A 114 4.94 -5.55 -11.45
C SER A 114 5.33 -5.02 -12.84
N GLY A 115 6.50 -5.43 -13.34
CA GLY A 115 7.03 -5.02 -14.66
C GLY A 115 7.80 -3.70 -14.65
N LYS A 116 8.02 -3.08 -13.48
CA LYS A 116 8.77 -1.82 -13.38
C LYS A 116 9.90 -1.96 -12.35
N LYS A 117 11.14 -1.97 -12.84
CA LYS A 117 12.34 -2.00 -11.99
C LYS A 117 12.57 -0.66 -11.30
N LEU A 118 13.10 -0.75 -10.09
CA LEU A 118 13.45 0.39 -9.24
C LEU A 118 14.96 0.41 -9.04
N LYS A 119 15.55 1.61 -9.13
CA LYS A 119 16.94 1.83 -8.71
C LYS A 119 17.05 1.66 -7.20
N ALA A 120 18.18 1.14 -6.75
CA ALA A 120 18.44 0.97 -5.32
C ALA A 120 18.40 2.32 -4.59
N GLU A 121 17.78 2.32 -3.42
CA GLU A 121 17.74 3.43 -2.47
C GLU A 121 18.30 2.95 -1.12
N PHE A 122 19.53 2.40 -1.15
CA PHE A 122 20.20 1.92 0.05
C PHE A 122 20.38 3.07 1.04
N ASN A 123 20.01 2.82 2.29
CA ASN A 123 20.00 3.84 3.32
C ASN A 123 20.55 3.30 4.64
N ARG A 124 20.61 4.12 5.68
CA ARG A 124 21.21 3.78 6.98
C ARG A 124 20.26 3.10 7.96
N ASN A 125 18.99 2.88 7.56
CA ASN A 125 18.05 2.16 8.42
C ASN A 125 18.49 0.70 8.54
N PRO A 126 18.69 0.18 9.77
CA PRO A 126 19.13 -1.19 9.97
C PRO A 126 17.98 -2.17 9.73
N HIS A 127 18.33 -3.40 9.32
CA HIS A 127 17.38 -4.50 9.24
C HIS A 127 17.20 -5.13 10.62
N LYS A 128 16.23 -4.62 11.37
CA LYS A 128 15.81 -5.13 12.68
C LYS A 128 14.51 -5.92 12.56
N ARG A 129 14.10 -6.57 13.63
CA ARG A 129 12.76 -7.17 13.73
C ARG A 129 11.69 -6.13 13.37
N GLY A 130 10.81 -6.47 12.44
CA GLY A 130 9.75 -5.60 11.92
C GLY A 130 10.15 -4.71 10.75
N THR A 131 11.43 -4.62 10.39
CA THR A 131 11.87 -3.86 9.22
C THR A 131 11.26 -4.44 7.94
N VAL A 132 10.76 -3.56 7.08
CA VAL A 132 10.23 -3.90 5.76
C VAL A 132 11.19 -3.40 4.69
N SER A 133 11.69 -4.32 3.89
CA SER A 133 12.76 -4.06 2.91
C SER A 133 12.45 -4.71 1.57
N MET A 134 13.02 -4.15 0.50
CA MET A 134 12.73 -4.59 -0.86
C MET A 134 13.57 -5.78 -1.26
N ALA A 135 12.92 -6.84 -1.75
CA ALA A 135 13.61 -7.96 -2.37
C ALA A 135 14.14 -7.57 -3.76
N ARG A 136 15.26 -8.15 -4.16
CA ARG A 136 15.89 -7.95 -5.45
C ARG A 136 16.66 -9.20 -5.90
N SER A 137 17.03 -9.24 -7.18
CA SER A 137 18.00 -10.22 -7.68
C SER A 137 19.43 -9.84 -7.27
N MET A 138 20.41 -10.45 -7.85
CA MET A 138 21.83 -10.09 -7.61
C MET A 138 22.15 -8.65 -8.04
N MET A 139 21.42 -8.10 -9.03
CA MET A 139 21.62 -6.72 -9.49
C MET A 139 21.01 -5.72 -8.52
N PRO A 140 21.75 -4.69 -8.06
CA PRO A 140 21.22 -3.69 -7.12
C PRO A 140 19.93 -3.01 -7.60
N ASP A 141 19.85 -2.65 -8.88
CA ASP A 141 18.74 -1.92 -9.49
C ASP A 141 17.66 -2.86 -10.06
N SER A 142 17.43 -4.01 -9.44
CA SER A 142 16.49 -5.03 -9.90
C SER A 142 15.24 -5.20 -9.04
N ALA A 143 15.09 -4.40 -8.00
CA ALA A 143 13.87 -4.39 -7.18
C ALA A 143 12.65 -4.06 -8.06
N ASP A 144 11.48 -4.62 -7.70
CA ASP A 144 10.24 -4.40 -8.46
C ASP A 144 9.05 -4.28 -7.52
N SER A 145 8.37 -5.38 -7.18
CA SER A 145 7.21 -5.42 -6.28
C SER A 145 7.41 -6.30 -5.06
N GLN A 146 8.40 -7.20 -5.08
CA GLN A 146 8.61 -8.12 -3.96
C GLN A 146 9.28 -7.43 -2.78
N PHE A 147 8.80 -7.72 -1.58
CA PHE A 147 9.37 -7.22 -0.33
C PHE A 147 9.37 -8.30 0.75
N PHE A 148 10.10 -8.07 1.81
CA PHE A 148 10.13 -8.95 2.96
C PHE A 148 10.03 -8.18 4.28
N ILE A 149 9.53 -8.87 5.31
CA ILE A 149 9.44 -8.39 6.69
C ILE A 149 10.38 -9.23 7.53
N CYS A 150 11.30 -8.59 8.26
CA CYS A 150 12.28 -9.27 9.11
C CYS A 150 11.63 -9.78 10.39
N PHE A 151 11.86 -11.05 10.74
CA PHE A 151 11.46 -11.63 12.03
C PHE A 151 12.45 -11.29 13.16
N ALA A 152 13.70 -11.03 12.82
CA ALA A 152 14.78 -10.74 13.75
C ALA A 152 15.76 -9.73 13.14
N ASP A 153 16.78 -9.35 13.89
CA ASP A 153 17.85 -8.49 13.42
C ASP A 153 18.72 -9.21 12.38
N CYS A 154 18.90 -8.55 11.22
CA CYS A 154 19.60 -9.10 10.05
C CYS A 154 20.68 -8.13 9.56
N PRO A 155 21.73 -7.83 10.37
CA PRO A 155 22.70 -6.78 10.08
C PRO A 155 23.51 -7.03 8.79
N TRP A 156 23.58 -8.29 8.33
CA TRP A 156 24.25 -8.64 7.06
C TRP A 156 23.52 -8.10 5.82
N LEU A 157 22.29 -7.61 5.97
CA LEU A 157 21.52 -6.97 4.88
C LEU A 157 21.72 -5.45 4.82
N ASP A 158 22.28 -4.84 5.86
CA ASP A 158 22.40 -3.40 5.99
C ASP A 158 23.23 -2.80 4.86
N GLY A 159 22.72 -1.72 4.27
CA GLY A 159 23.35 -1.05 3.14
C GLY A 159 23.30 -1.82 1.80
N GLN A 160 22.68 -3.01 1.76
CA GLN A 160 22.61 -3.86 0.56
C GLN A 160 21.19 -4.07 0.02
N TYR A 161 20.18 -3.71 0.82
CA TYR A 161 18.76 -3.76 0.46
C TYR A 161 18.09 -2.43 0.82
N THR A 162 17.07 -2.04 0.06
CA THR A 162 16.33 -0.80 0.31
C THR A 162 15.30 -1.00 1.41
N VAL A 163 15.57 -0.47 2.59
CA VAL A 163 14.58 -0.38 3.67
C VAL A 163 13.61 0.75 3.33
N TRP A 164 12.32 0.45 3.29
CA TRP A 164 11.29 1.43 2.94
C TRP A 164 10.21 1.61 4.02
N GLY A 165 10.27 0.87 5.12
CA GLY A 165 9.31 1.00 6.23
C GLY A 165 9.58 0.04 7.37
N GLU A 166 8.70 0.10 8.36
CA GLU A 166 8.69 -0.81 9.51
C GLU A 166 7.27 -1.16 9.96
N VAL A 167 7.11 -2.34 10.55
CA VAL A 167 5.89 -2.76 11.23
C VAL A 167 5.83 -2.06 12.59
N THR A 168 4.80 -1.23 12.79
CA THR A 168 4.58 -0.51 14.05
C THR A 168 3.50 -1.14 14.93
N SER A 169 2.68 -2.04 14.36
CA SER A 169 1.66 -2.80 15.10
C SER A 169 1.34 -4.11 14.37
N GLY A 170 1.00 -5.16 15.10
CA GLY A 170 0.58 -6.45 14.53
C GLY A 170 1.75 -7.37 14.13
N MET A 171 2.96 -7.15 14.66
CA MET A 171 4.10 -8.02 14.37
C MET A 171 3.86 -9.48 14.81
N GLU A 172 3.04 -9.70 15.83
CA GLU A 172 2.59 -11.02 16.26
C GLU A 172 1.84 -11.79 15.15
N TYR A 173 1.11 -11.08 14.28
CA TYR A 173 0.43 -11.70 13.13
C TYR A 173 1.40 -12.04 12.00
N VAL A 174 2.47 -11.26 11.86
CA VAL A 174 3.57 -11.60 10.94
C VAL A 174 4.28 -12.87 11.41
N ASP A 175 4.51 -13.03 12.72
CA ASP A 175 5.09 -14.24 13.29
C ASP A 175 4.26 -15.50 13.02
N MET A 176 2.95 -15.36 12.88
CA MET A 176 2.01 -16.45 12.61
C MET A 176 1.98 -16.87 11.12
N ILE A 177 2.65 -16.14 10.23
CA ILE A 177 2.77 -16.54 8.82
C ILE A 177 3.46 -17.89 8.76
N LYS A 178 2.88 -18.80 7.95
CA LYS A 178 3.38 -20.16 7.77
C LYS A 178 4.82 -20.15 7.29
N LYS A 179 5.70 -20.82 8.06
CA LYS A 179 7.12 -20.97 7.73
C LYS A 179 7.29 -21.99 6.60
N GLY A 180 8.25 -21.72 5.73
CA GLY A 180 8.67 -22.63 4.69
C GLY A 180 9.59 -23.73 5.20
N GLN A 181 9.94 -24.65 4.31
CA GLN A 181 10.84 -25.76 4.58
C GLN A 181 12.16 -25.61 3.82
N GLY A 182 13.19 -26.30 4.34
CA GLY A 182 14.53 -26.26 3.76
C GLY A 182 15.22 -24.90 3.90
N ALA A 183 16.45 -24.84 3.44
CA ALA A 183 17.29 -23.64 3.55
C ALA A 183 16.76 -22.43 2.75
N ASN A 184 15.96 -22.68 1.72
CA ASN A 184 15.38 -21.62 0.89
C ASN A 184 14.05 -21.07 1.43
N GLY A 185 13.40 -21.78 2.39
CA GLY A 185 12.15 -21.33 2.99
C GLY A 185 10.94 -21.35 2.07
N GLU A 186 10.91 -22.24 1.09
CA GLU A 186 9.76 -22.40 0.18
C GLU A 186 8.54 -22.87 0.96
N VAL A 187 7.38 -22.22 0.75
CA VAL A 187 6.17 -22.51 1.51
C VAL A 187 5.19 -23.32 0.68
N SER A 188 4.92 -24.52 1.12
CA SER A 188 3.80 -25.35 0.61
C SER A 188 2.47 -24.83 1.17
N ALA A 189 1.50 -24.52 0.32
CA ALA A 189 0.22 -23.88 0.68
C ALA A 189 0.44 -22.61 1.55
N PRO A 190 1.02 -21.55 0.98
CA PRO A 190 1.38 -20.33 1.68
C PRO A 190 0.16 -19.53 2.14
N ASP A 191 0.35 -18.75 3.20
CA ASP A 191 -0.60 -17.70 3.58
C ASP A 191 -0.59 -16.58 2.53
N GLU A 192 -1.72 -15.87 2.44
CA GLU A 192 -1.95 -14.81 1.45
C GLU A 192 -2.20 -13.47 2.14
N ILE A 193 -1.88 -12.40 1.44
CA ILE A 193 -2.33 -11.04 1.77
C ILE A 193 -3.82 -10.96 1.43
N ILE A 194 -4.69 -10.77 2.44
CA ILE A 194 -6.12 -10.57 2.19
C ILE A 194 -6.34 -9.25 1.47
N SER A 195 -5.75 -8.17 1.99
CA SER A 195 -5.73 -6.86 1.37
C SER A 195 -4.58 -6.02 1.90
N MET A 196 -4.15 -5.05 1.10
CA MET A 196 -3.18 -4.04 1.50
C MET A 196 -3.74 -2.67 1.11
N THR A 197 -3.81 -1.73 2.06
CA THR A 197 -4.50 -0.44 1.85
C THR A 197 -3.69 0.69 2.50
N VAL A 198 -3.62 1.85 1.85
CA VAL A 198 -3.06 3.07 2.47
C VAL A 198 -4.05 3.56 3.53
N VAL A 199 -3.56 3.88 4.73
CA VAL A 199 -4.43 4.30 5.85
C VAL A 199 -5.24 5.55 5.51
N ALA A 200 -4.69 6.44 4.68
CA ALA A 200 -5.40 7.63 4.21
C ALA A 200 -6.67 7.32 3.38
N ASP A 201 -6.72 6.13 2.78
CA ASP A 201 -7.79 5.72 1.85
C ASP A 201 -8.92 4.92 2.55
N ILE A 202 -8.82 4.68 3.89
CA ILE A 202 -9.80 3.96 4.71
C ILE A 202 -10.86 4.91 5.30
#